data_cedde9c736164c524b6a42ae318eb351
#
_entry.id   cedde9c736164c524b6a42ae318eb351
#
_cell.length_a   1.000
_cell.length_b   1.000
_cell.length_c   1.000
_cell.angle_alpha   90.00
_cell.angle_beta   90.00
_cell.angle_gamma   90.00
#
_symmetry.space_group_name_H-M   'P 1'
#
loop_
_entity.id
_entity.type
_entity.pdbx_description
1 polymer ?
#
loop_
_entity_poly.entity_id
_entity_poly.type
_entity_poly.pdbx_seq_one_letter_code
_entity_poly.pdbx_strand_id
1 'polypeptide(L)'
;IDLPSLEVDIKTTSIIQPQSSCPFKSARQKIYGLGYNLLVFVYKKEDNQETKTSRLYILHTIFVEKNRTADFQLTTSINKILDNGANEDDIIALFQDKNLPVDEMTAATLSKEILSNRPRIGYLTISNALQWRLQYSRIIEEAGKIGGINRLV
;
A
#
# COMPACT_ATOMS: atom_id res chain seq x y z
N ILE A 1 13.17 -1.53 -8.74
CA ILE A 1 13.46 -0.44 -7.77
C ILE A 1 14.33 0.61 -8.46
N ASP A 2 13.87 1.87 -8.50
CA ASP A 2 14.57 2.94 -9.21
C ASP A 2 15.88 3.37 -8.52
N LEU A 3 15.88 3.35 -7.19
CA LEU A 3 17.03 3.72 -6.37
C LEU A 3 17.42 2.58 -5.43
N PRO A 4 18.10 1.54 -5.94
CA PRO A 4 18.34 0.32 -5.17
C PRO A 4 19.16 0.55 -3.89
N SER A 5 20.13 1.45 -3.91
CA SER A 5 20.97 1.73 -2.74
C SER A 5 20.21 2.38 -1.58
N LEU A 6 19.10 3.03 -1.87
CA LEU A 6 18.22 3.66 -0.89
C LEU A 6 16.97 2.83 -0.62
N GLU A 7 16.79 1.72 -1.31
CA GLU A 7 15.57 0.90 -1.28
C GLU A 7 14.32 1.74 -1.59
N VAL A 8 14.39 2.61 -2.59
CA VAL A 8 13.30 3.52 -2.97
C VAL A 8 12.86 3.26 -4.39
N ASP A 9 11.56 3.13 -4.59
CA ASP A 9 10.94 3.13 -5.89
C ASP A 9 10.17 4.43 -6.10
N ILE A 10 10.28 5.02 -7.28
CA ILE A 10 9.64 6.29 -7.61
C ILE A 10 8.33 6.02 -8.34
N LYS A 11 7.26 6.62 -7.86
CA LYS A 11 5.93 6.54 -8.47
C LYS A 11 5.41 7.95 -8.75
N THR A 12 4.72 8.08 -9.89
CA THR A 12 3.98 9.31 -10.22
C THR A 12 2.51 8.98 -10.34
N THR A 13 1.65 9.85 -9.84
CA THR A 13 0.20 9.62 -9.88
C THR A 13 -0.56 10.94 -10.03
N SER A 14 -1.71 10.87 -10.71
CA SER A 14 -2.61 12.01 -10.85
C SER A 14 -3.41 12.23 -9.56
N ILE A 15 -3.64 13.49 -9.18
CA ILE A 15 -4.51 13.82 -8.05
C ILE A 15 -5.96 13.41 -8.31
N ILE A 16 -6.39 13.40 -9.57
CA ILE A 16 -7.76 13.05 -9.93
C ILE A 16 -8.01 11.56 -9.75
N GLN A 17 -7.01 10.73 -10.09
CA GLN A 17 -7.12 9.28 -9.99
C GLN A 17 -5.79 8.71 -9.48
N PRO A 18 -5.57 8.80 -8.15
CA PRO A 18 -4.27 8.49 -7.57
C PRO A 18 -4.07 6.97 -7.40
N GLN A 19 -3.78 6.30 -8.50
CA GLN A 19 -3.55 4.86 -8.54
C GLN A 19 -2.36 4.51 -9.41
N SER A 20 -1.84 3.30 -9.22
CA SER A 20 -0.74 2.74 -10.00
C SER A 20 -1.25 1.60 -10.88
N SER A 21 -0.59 1.38 -12.01
CA SER A 21 -0.78 0.17 -12.81
C SER A 21 -0.14 -1.06 -12.17
N CYS A 22 0.79 -0.88 -11.23
CA CYS A 22 1.46 -1.97 -10.54
C CYS A 22 0.62 -2.49 -9.38
N PRO A 23 0.30 -3.80 -9.32
CA PRO A 23 -0.43 -4.40 -8.21
C PRO A 23 0.51 -4.88 -7.10
N PHE A 24 -0.07 -5.28 -5.97
CA PHE A 24 0.62 -6.19 -5.06
C PHE A 24 0.88 -7.52 -5.78
N LYS A 25 2.07 -8.06 -5.64
CA LYS A 25 2.48 -9.28 -6.33
C LYS A 25 2.14 -10.56 -5.58
N SER A 26 1.91 -10.46 -4.29
CA SER A 26 1.64 -11.62 -3.43
C SER A 26 0.82 -11.22 -2.21
N ALA A 27 0.22 -12.23 -1.56
CA ALA A 27 -0.45 -12.05 -0.29
C ALA A 27 0.49 -11.49 0.78
N ARG A 28 1.75 -11.93 0.79
CA ARG A 28 2.75 -11.43 1.72
C ARG A 28 2.97 -9.92 1.59
N GLN A 29 3.02 -9.41 0.37
CA GLN A 29 3.15 -7.96 0.15
C GLN A 29 1.95 -7.18 0.67
N LYS A 30 0.75 -7.73 0.59
CA LYS A 30 -0.44 -7.09 1.17
C LYS A 30 -0.35 -7.00 2.69
N ILE A 31 0.30 -7.95 3.34
CA ILE A 31 0.40 -8.03 4.80
C ILE A 31 1.60 -7.23 5.33
N TYR A 32 2.76 -7.40 4.73
CA TYR A 32 4.03 -6.84 5.22
C TYR A 32 4.56 -5.67 4.40
N GLY A 33 3.94 -5.36 3.27
CA GLY A 33 4.35 -4.27 2.41
C GLY A 33 5.18 -4.72 1.23
N LEU A 34 5.50 -3.76 0.38
CA LEU A 34 6.19 -3.99 -0.88
C LEU A 34 7.65 -4.45 -0.71
N GLY A 35 8.24 -4.20 0.46
CA GLY A 35 9.64 -4.52 0.73
C GLY A 35 10.62 -3.40 0.38
N TYR A 36 10.12 -2.24 -0.07
CA TYR A 36 10.91 -1.06 -0.38
C TYR A 36 10.09 0.20 -0.09
N ASN A 37 10.78 1.32 0.05
CA ASN A 37 10.16 2.62 0.28
C ASN A 37 9.61 3.19 -1.02
N LEU A 38 8.62 4.05 -0.93
CA LEU A 38 8.04 4.74 -2.08
C LEU A 38 8.32 6.24 -1.99
N LEU A 39 8.70 6.83 -3.11
CA LEU A 39 8.69 8.28 -3.31
C LEU A 39 7.60 8.57 -4.33
N VAL A 40 6.52 9.21 -3.89
CA VAL A 40 5.33 9.42 -4.71
C VAL A 40 5.19 10.90 -5.06
N PHE A 41 5.21 11.19 -6.35
CA PHE A 41 4.91 12.52 -6.87
C PHE A 41 3.46 12.57 -7.32
N VAL A 42 2.67 13.44 -6.70
CA VAL A 42 1.26 13.63 -7.04
C VAL A 42 1.14 14.89 -7.87
N TYR A 43 0.62 14.75 -9.08
CA TYR A 43 0.54 15.84 -10.02
C TYR A 43 -0.91 16.18 -10.41
N LYS A 44 -1.08 17.43 -10.86
CA LYS A 44 -2.27 17.90 -11.55
C LYS A 44 -1.86 18.24 -12.99
N LYS A 45 -2.64 17.78 -13.95
CA LYS A 45 -2.43 18.09 -15.37
C LYS A 45 -3.40 19.17 -15.82
N GLU A 46 -2.89 20.20 -16.49
CA GLU A 46 -3.69 21.22 -17.13
C GLU A 46 -3.38 21.25 -18.63
N ASP A 47 -4.42 21.07 -19.44
CA ASP A 47 -4.32 21.12 -20.91
C ASP A 47 -4.68 22.50 -21.40
N ASN A 48 -3.89 23.04 -22.33
CA ASN A 48 -4.20 24.27 -23.05
C ASN A 48 -4.47 23.91 -24.50
N GLN A 49 -5.73 23.99 -24.91
CA GLN A 49 -6.15 23.61 -26.26
C GLN A 49 -5.70 24.60 -27.32
N GLU A 50 -5.56 25.88 -26.99
CA GLU A 50 -5.12 26.91 -27.92
C GLU A 50 -3.67 26.69 -28.35
N THR A 51 -2.80 26.39 -27.38
CA THR A 51 -1.38 26.17 -27.65
C THR A 51 -1.04 24.70 -27.90
N LYS A 52 -2.01 23.79 -27.72
CA LYS A 52 -1.85 22.33 -27.77
C LYS A 52 -0.74 21.83 -26.85
N THR A 53 -0.62 22.44 -25.68
CA THR A 53 0.35 22.09 -24.65
C THR A 53 -0.36 21.60 -23.40
N SER A 54 0.38 20.82 -22.61
CA SER A 54 -0.05 20.33 -21.29
C SER A 54 0.99 20.73 -20.26
N ARG A 55 0.52 21.14 -19.09
CA ARG A 55 1.39 21.42 -17.94
C ARG A 55 1.10 20.42 -16.82
N LEU A 56 2.16 19.93 -16.21
CA LEU A 56 2.08 19.08 -15.02
C LEU A 56 2.56 19.91 -13.83
N TYR A 57 1.72 19.96 -12.79
CA TYR A 57 2.06 20.61 -11.53
C TYR A 57 2.24 19.56 -10.46
N ILE A 58 3.40 19.53 -9.79
CA ILE A 58 3.61 18.63 -8.65
C ILE A 58 2.96 19.28 -7.44
N LEU A 59 1.88 18.66 -6.97
CA LEU A 59 1.13 19.15 -5.81
C LEU A 59 1.69 18.62 -4.50
N HIS A 60 2.12 17.37 -4.49
CA HIS A 60 2.65 16.70 -3.31
C HIS A 60 3.82 15.81 -3.67
N THR A 61 4.82 15.80 -2.78
CA THR A 61 5.91 14.82 -2.82
C THR A 61 5.89 14.09 -1.49
N ILE A 62 5.63 12.78 -1.53
CA ILE A 62 5.37 11.98 -0.34
C ILE A 62 6.35 10.82 -0.27
N PHE A 63 7.03 10.67 0.86
CA PHE A 63 7.88 9.53 1.14
C PHE A 63 7.13 8.56 2.05
N VAL A 64 7.00 7.31 1.61
CA VAL A 64 6.33 6.25 2.35
C VAL A 64 7.35 5.20 2.73
N GLU A 65 7.58 5.02 4.02
CA GLU A 65 8.47 3.98 4.50
C GLU A 65 7.92 2.59 4.17
N LYS A 66 8.81 1.64 3.89
CA LYS A 66 8.45 0.29 3.45
C LYS A 66 7.47 -0.43 4.39
N ASN A 67 7.54 -0.16 5.69
CA ASN A 67 6.62 -0.75 6.67
C ASN A 67 5.20 -0.14 6.64
N ARG A 68 4.98 0.88 5.84
CA ARG A 68 3.65 1.49 5.61
C ARG A 68 3.09 1.19 4.22
N THR A 69 3.75 0.36 3.43
CA THR A 69 3.36 0.05 2.05
C THR A 69 2.49 -1.19 1.91
N ALA A 70 1.96 -1.71 3.02
CA ALA A 70 1.01 -2.81 3.02
C ALA A 70 -0.43 -2.33 2.76
N ASP A 71 -1.35 -3.27 2.60
CA ASP A 71 -2.76 -2.98 2.40
C ASP A 71 -3.43 -2.53 3.71
N PHE A 72 -4.05 -1.37 3.70
CA PHE A 72 -4.67 -0.77 4.88
C PHE A 72 -5.80 -1.65 5.46
N GLN A 73 -6.71 -2.10 4.61
CA GLN A 73 -7.86 -2.88 5.08
C GLN A 73 -7.44 -4.21 5.69
N LEU A 74 -6.55 -4.93 5.02
CA LEU A 74 -6.08 -6.24 5.49
C LEU A 74 -5.28 -6.10 6.78
N THR A 75 -4.31 -5.20 6.83
CA THR A 75 -3.47 -5.02 8.02
C THR A 75 -4.24 -4.48 9.22
N THR A 76 -5.22 -3.61 8.98
CA THR A 76 -6.12 -3.13 10.05
C THR A 76 -6.94 -4.27 10.62
N SER A 77 -7.52 -5.12 9.77
CA SER A 77 -8.30 -6.27 10.19
C SER A 77 -7.46 -7.30 10.95
N ILE A 78 -6.25 -7.59 10.47
CA ILE A 78 -5.32 -8.49 11.15
C ILE A 78 -5.00 -7.97 12.55
N ASN A 79 -4.63 -6.69 12.66
CA ASN A 79 -4.29 -6.11 13.96
C ASN A 79 -5.47 -6.12 14.92
N LYS A 80 -6.68 -5.89 14.42
CA LYS A 80 -7.89 -5.94 15.24
C LYS A 80 -8.13 -7.33 15.86
N ILE A 81 -8.01 -8.39 15.06
CA ILE A 81 -8.21 -9.75 15.58
C ILE A 81 -7.05 -10.17 16.50
N LEU A 82 -5.83 -9.72 16.23
CA LEU A 82 -4.69 -9.98 17.11
C LEU A 82 -4.87 -9.32 18.49
N ASP A 83 -5.41 -8.10 18.53
CA ASP A 83 -5.74 -7.41 19.78
C ASP A 83 -6.79 -8.16 20.59
N ASN A 84 -7.61 -8.97 19.95
CA ASN A 84 -8.63 -9.82 20.57
C ASN A 84 -8.14 -11.25 20.85
N GLY A 85 -6.85 -11.52 20.75
CA GLY A 85 -6.26 -12.81 21.06
C GLY A 85 -6.41 -13.88 19.99
N ALA A 86 -6.43 -13.50 18.72
CA ALA A 86 -6.58 -14.43 17.60
C ALA A 86 -5.47 -15.48 17.54
N ASN A 87 -5.86 -16.70 17.14
CA ASN A 87 -4.93 -17.79 16.86
C ASN A 87 -4.75 -17.99 15.35
N GLU A 88 -3.99 -19.03 14.93
CA GLU A 88 -3.78 -19.34 13.52
C GLU A 88 -5.10 -19.52 12.74
N ASP A 89 -6.05 -20.27 13.33
CA ASP A 89 -7.32 -20.56 12.65
C ASP A 89 -8.14 -19.29 12.43
N ASP A 90 -8.10 -18.35 13.37
CA ASP A 90 -8.77 -17.06 13.24
C ASP A 90 -8.16 -16.23 12.10
N ILE A 91 -6.83 -16.26 11.95
CA ILE A 91 -6.13 -15.54 10.87
C ILE A 91 -6.47 -16.17 9.51
N ILE A 92 -6.47 -17.50 9.43
CA ILE A 92 -6.82 -18.21 8.19
C ILE A 92 -8.28 -17.92 7.81
N ALA A 93 -9.20 -17.88 8.79
CA ALA A 93 -10.57 -17.50 8.55
C ALA A 93 -10.70 -16.08 8.02
N LEU A 94 -9.90 -15.14 8.53
CA LEU A 94 -9.84 -13.77 8.02
C LEU A 94 -9.39 -13.74 6.56
N PHE A 95 -8.39 -14.53 6.18
CA PHE A 95 -7.93 -14.62 4.79
C PHE A 95 -9.07 -15.06 3.87
N GLN A 96 -9.86 -16.03 4.31
CA GLN A 96 -11.03 -16.50 3.56
C GLN A 96 -12.10 -15.41 3.43
N ASP A 97 -12.39 -14.71 4.52
CA ASP A 97 -13.37 -13.62 4.54
C ASP A 97 -12.96 -12.47 3.59
N LYS A 98 -11.67 -12.23 3.47
CA LYS A 98 -11.13 -11.19 2.58
C LYS A 98 -10.87 -11.70 1.16
N ASN A 99 -11.23 -12.94 0.86
CA ASN A 99 -10.99 -13.57 -0.44
C ASN A 99 -9.52 -13.50 -0.88
N LEU A 100 -8.61 -13.68 0.07
CA LEU A 100 -7.19 -13.67 -0.22
C LEU A 100 -6.82 -14.97 -0.94
N PRO A 101 -6.33 -14.90 -2.20
CA PRO A 101 -6.04 -16.11 -2.97
C PRO A 101 -4.71 -16.73 -2.54
N VAL A 102 -4.75 -17.53 -1.48
CA VAL A 102 -3.62 -18.29 -0.96
C VAL A 102 -4.03 -19.74 -0.81
N ASP A 103 -3.08 -20.65 -1.06
CA ASP A 103 -3.29 -22.06 -0.75
C ASP A 103 -3.21 -22.32 0.76
N GLU A 104 -3.58 -23.52 1.18
CA GLU A 104 -3.59 -23.88 2.61
C GLU A 104 -2.21 -23.80 3.25
N MET A 105 -1.17 -24.22 2.53
CA MET A 105 0.20 -24.21 3.03
C MET A 105 0.70 -22.78 3.22
N THR A 106 0.47 -21.90 2.26
CA THR A 106 0.85 -20.49 2.33
C THR A 106 0.07 -19.78 3.44
N ALA A 107 -1.23 -20.06 3.57
CA ALA A 107 -2.06 -19.50 4.63
C ALA A 107 -1.54 -19.90 6.01
N ALA A 108 -1.19 -21.17 6.20
CA ALA A 108 -0.62 -21.64 7.46
C ALA A 108 0.72 -21.00 7.77
N THR A 109 1.60 -20.88 6.79
CA THR A 109 2.91 -20.24 6.94
C THR A 109 2.78 -18.76 7.31
N LEU A 110 1.92 -18.03 6.61
CA LEU A 110 1.69 -16.61 6.87
C LEU A 110 1.02 -16.38 8.24
N SER A 111 0.09 -17.22 8.64
CA SER A 111 -0.57 -17.09 9.95
C SER A 111 0.42 -17.28 11.10
N LYS A 112 1.33 -18.23 11.00
CA LYS A 112 2.41 -18.42 11.98
C LYS A 112 3.35 -17.23 12.04
N GLU A 113 3.73 -16.69 10.88
CA GLU A 113 4.59 -15.51 10.80
C GLU A 113 3.90 -14.29 11.42
N ILE A 114 2.62 -14.08 11.17
CA ILE A 114 1.84 -12.98 11.74
C ILE A 114 1.81 -13.05 13.27
N LEU A 115 1.65 -14.23 13.84
CA LEU A 115 1.65 -14.43 15.28
C LEU A 115 3.01 -14.14 15.92
N SER A 116 4.11 -14.43 15.22
CA SER A 116 5.46 -14.18 15.71
C SER A 116 5.98 -12.79 15.35
N ASN A 117 5.48 -12.19 14.25
CA ASN A 117 5.90 -10.89 13.75
C ASN A 117 4.68 -10.11 13.28
N ARG A 118 4.08 -9.38 14.21
CA ARG A 118 2.86 -8.61 13.94
C ARG A 118 3.09 -7.56 12.85
N PRO A 119 2.28 -7.54 11.77
CA PRO A 119 2.44 -6.54 10.73
C PRO A 119 2.01 -5.16 11.22
N ARG A 120 2.69 -4.12 10.73
CA ARG A 120 2.25 -2.75 10.95
C ARG A 120 1.11 -2.41 9.99
N ILE A 121 0.27 -1.46 10.40
CA ILE A 121 -0.82 -0.98 9.53
C ILE A 121 -0.22 -0.30 8.31
N GLY A 122 -0.56 -0.80 7.12
CA GLY A 122 -0.20 -0.20 5.86
C GLY A 122 -1.19 0.87 5.44
N TYR A 123 -0.80 1.71 4.50
CA TYR A 123 -1.63 2.83 4.05
C TYR A 123 -1.85 2.85 2.54
N LEU A 124 -1.51 1.78 1.85
CA LEU A 124 -1.94 1.57 0.48
C LEU A 124 -3.31 0.89 0.48
N THR A 125 -4.11 1.14 -0.54
CA THR A 125 -5.39 0.48 -0.71
C THR A 125 -5.48 -0.11 -2.10
N ILE A 126 -6.51 -0.93 -2.32
CA ILE A 126 -6.78 -1.51 -3.64
C ILE A 126 -8.15 -1.04 -4.11
N SER A 127 -8.22 -0.66 -5.39
CA SER A 127 -9.47 -0.20 -6.00
C SER A 127 -10.40 -1.36 -6.31
N ASN A 128 -9.82 -2.53 -6.56
CA ASN A 128 -10.54 -3.72 -6.98
C ASN A 128 -9.81 -4.95 -6.46
N ALA A 129 -10.52 -5.79 -5.72
CA ALA A 129 -9.96 -6.99 -5.11
C ALA A 129 -9.31 -7.94 -6.13
N LEU A 130 -9.83 -8.00 -7.35
CA LEU A 130 -9.32 -8.88 -8.41
C LEU A 130 -8.02 -8.37 -9.03
N GLN A 131 -7.80 -7.06 -9.08
CA GLN A 131 -6.64 -6.47 -9.73
C GLN A 131 -5.51 -6.08 -8.78
N TRP A 132 -5.82 -5.93 -7.52
CA TRP A 132 -4.84 -5.54 -6.48
C TRP A 132 -4.04 -4.28 -6.79
N ARG A 133 -4.58 -3.38 -7.60
CA ARG A 133 -3.89 -2.13 -7.95
C ARG A 133 -3.71 -1.24 -6.73
N LEU A 134 -2.49 -0.71 -6.59
CA LEU A 134 -2.17 0.22 -5.52
C LEU A 134 -2.93 1.53 -5.72
N GLN A 135 -3.54 2.02 -4.65
CA GLN A 135 -4.14 3.34 -4.60
C GLN A 135 -3.43 4.20 -3.56
N TYR A 136 -3.25 5.45 -3.88
CA TYR A 136 -2.47 6.38 -3.07
C TYR A 136 -3.32 7.43 -2.35
N SER A 137 -4.65 7.40 -2.48
CA SER A 137 -5.53 8.38 -1.84
C SER A 137 -5.27 8.50 -0.35
N ARG A 138 -5.11 7.38 0.32
CA ARG A 138 -4.91 7.37 1.78
C ARG A 138 -3.57 7.96 2.19
N ILE A 139 -2.49 7.68 1.46
CA ILE A 139 -1.19 8.28 1.77
C ILE A 139 -1.18 9.79 1.52
N ILE A 140 -1.96 10.27 0.55
CA ILE A 140 -2.11 11.71 0.29
C ILE A 140 -2.81 12.38 1.47
N GLU A 141 -3.88 11.78 1.98
CA GLU A 141 -4.62 12.29 3.14
C GLU A 141 -3.78 12.27 4.41
N GLU A 142 -3.00 11.21 4.63
CA GLU A 142 -2.29 10.96 5.89
C GLU A 142 -0.85 11.49 5.88
N ALA A 143 -0.35 12.01 4.76
CA ALA A 143 1.01 12.51 4.66
C ALA A 143 1.27 13.63 5.68
N GLY A 144 2.32 13.46 6.47
CA GLY A 144 2.68 14.36 7.56
C GLY A 144 1.89 14.16 8.85
N LYS A 145 0.93 13.24 8.88
CA LYS A 145 0.09 12.96 10.06
C LYS A 145 0.43 11.62 10.71
N ILE A 146 0.93 10.67 9.93
CA ILE A 146 1.24 9.30 10.38
C ILE A 146 2.76 9.10 10.30
N GLY A 147 3.33 8.49 11.32
CA GLY A 147 4.74 8.11 11.28
C GLY A 147 5.05 7.16 10.13
N GLY A 148 6.06 7.46 9.34
CA GLY A 148 6.43 6.69 8.15
C GLY A 148 5.80 7.17 6.85
N ILE A 149 4.93 8.19 6.89
CA ILE A 149 4.34 8.81 5.70
C ILE A 149 4.62 10.30 5.78
N ASN A 150 5.67 10.74 5.10
CA ASN A 150 6.21 12.09 5.22
C ASN A 150 5.91 12.92 3.96
N ARG A 151 5.36 14.11 4.17
CA ARG A 151 5.23 15.08 3.09
C ARG A 151 6.52 15.87 2.98
N LEU A 152 7.20 15.78 1.85
CA LEU A 152 8.47 16.45 1.61
C LEU A 152 8.28 17.87 1.06
N VAL A 153 7.26 18.04 0.22
CA VAL A 153 6.90 19.33 -0.36
C VAL A 153 5.40 19.46 -0.45
#